data_107fb962c4300dc51eb1fc6d030deab1
#
_entry.id   107fb962c4300dc51eb1fc6d030deab1
#
_cell.length_a   1.000
_cell.length_b   1.000
_cell.length_c   1.000
_cell.angle_alpha   90.00
_cell.angle_beta   90.00
_cell.angle_gamma   90.00
#
_symmetry.space_group_name_H-M   'P 1'
#
loop_
_entity.id
_entity.type
_entity.pdbx_description
1 polymer ?
#
loop_
_entity_poly.entity_id
_entity_poly.type
_entity_poly.pdbx_seq_one_letter_code
_entity_poly.pdbx_strand_id
1 'polypeptide(L)'
;KISYKELHRRVCVFANVLKNKNVKKGDRVCIYMPMVPELTIAVLACARVGAVHSVVFAGFSATALAARINDSECKVLLTADGSFRGSKVIDLKTIVDQALIKCNSINSTIVLKRIGSDIQMNSNQSWWHDEIKNISTDCFAEEMDSEDMLFILYTSGSTGKPKGMVHSCGGYMIYSAYTFLNVFQYKPNDIYWCTADIGWITGHSYIVYGPLLAGATSVMFEGVPSYPDYSRFWNIVDKHKITHFYTAPTAIRALAKHSVSLVESNDLSSLRVLGTVGEPINEEAWNWYDKNIGKSKCPIVDTWWQTETGGIMLSSLAGVTKDKPTFATKPMIGIQPVLLDKNGNEVKEKEKEGILAIKFPWPSIARTIYGNHERYKNVYFTAYPGYYFPGDGALTDKEGNFRITGRVDDVVIVSGHNLGTAPIEDAINLHENVVESAVVGYPHEIKGNALRAFVILLNDNLDIDMEKEIKNLISKTIGPIAKPDIIQVVPGLPKTRSGKIMRRILRKIAGGEKDNFGDISTLLNPEIVEKIVKKS
;
A
#
# COMPACT_ATOMS: atom_id res chain seq x y z
N LYS A 1 -17.17 17.45 -9.76
CA LYS A 1 -17.37 17.27 -8.31
C LYS A 1 -18.66 16.51 -8.08
N ILE A 2 -18.66 15.59 -7.13
CA ILE A 2 -19.83 14.83 -6.68
C ILE A 2 -20.09 15.24 -5.23
N SER A 3 -21.30 15.76 -4.94
CA SER A 3 -21.70 16.09 -3.58
C SER A 3 -22.08 14.82 -2.81
N TYR A 4 -22.10 14.87 -1.47
CA TYR A 4 -22.58 13.76 -0.65
C TYR A 4 -24.03 13.36 -1.00
N LYS A 5 -24.91 14.31 -1.28
CA LYS A 5 -26.28 14.05 -1.73
C LYS A 5 -26.29 13.24 -3.03
N GLU A 6 -25.49 13.63 -4.00
CA GLU A 6 -25.39 12.92 -5.28
C GLU A 6 -24.69 11.55 -5.13
N LEU A 7 -23.64 11.47 -4.29
CA LEU A 7 -23.01 10.20 -3.97
C LEU A 7 -24.02 9.23 -3.33
N HIS A 8 -24.77 9.68 -2.34
CA HIS A 8 -25.81 8.90 -1.70
C HIS A 8 -26.83 8.38 -2.71
N ARG A 9 -27.36 9.27 -3.59
CA ARG A 9 -28.29 8.89 -4.64
C ARG A 9 -27.72 7.78 -5.55
N ARG A 10 -26.48 7.95 -6.04
CA ARG A 10 -25.83 6.95 -6.90
C ARG A 10 -25.57 5.64 -6.17
N VAL A 11 -25.19 5.70 -4.92
CA VAL A 11 -24.99 4.52 -4.07
C VAL A 11 -26.31 3.76 -3.89
N CYS A 12 -27.44 4.45 -3.62
CA CYS A 12 -28.75 3.81 -3.50
C CYS A 12 -29.18 3.14 -4.81
N VAL A 13 -29.01 3.82 -5.95
CA VAL A 13 -29.28 3.25 -7.28
C VAL A 13 -28.48 1.97 -7.49
N PHE A 14 -27.17 2.02 -7.26
CA PHE A 14 -26.32 0.84 -7.49
C PHE A 14 -26.53 -0.26 -6.46
N ALA A 15 -26.88 0.07 -5.22
CA ALA A 15 -27.30 -0.89 -4.20
C ALA A 15 -28.55 -1.68 -4.66
N ASN A 16 -29.52 -1.01 -5.27
CA ASN A 16 -30.68 -1.68 -5.86
C ASN A 16 -30.32 -2.54 -7.08
N VAL A 17 -29.34 -2.13 -7.90
CA VAL A 17 -28.78 -2.98 -8.97
C VAL A 17 -28.22 -4.28 -8.38
N LEU A 18 -27.42 -4.19 -7.30
CA LEU A 18 -26.89 -5.39 -6.63
C LEU A 18 -28.01 -6.29 -6.10
N LYS A 19 -29.07 -5.72 -5.50
CA LYS A 19 -30.26 -6.49 -5.08
C LYS A 19 -30.94 -7.20 -6.26
N ASN A 20 -31.07 -6.52 -7.41
CA ASN A 20 -31.64 -7.12 -8.64
C ASN A 20 -30.75 -8.26 -9.19
N LYS A 21 -29.45 -8.26 -8.90
CA LYS A 21 -28.54 -9.38 -9.18
C LYS A 21 -28.54 -10.45 -8.07
N ASN A 22 -29.55 -10.44 -7.17
CA ASN A 22 -29.71 -11.36 -6.05
C ASN A 22 -28.54 -11.33 -5.05
N VAL A 23 -27.85 -10.22 -4.92
CA VAL A 23 -26.85 -10.02 -3.87
C VAL A 23 -27.56 -9.78 -2.54
N LYS A 24 -27.20 -10.55 -1.53
CA LYS A 24 -27.72 -10.49 -0.17
C LYS A 24 -26.62 -10.16 0.84
N LYS A 25 -27.01 -9.83 2.07
CA LYS A 25 -26.09 -9.68 3.21
C LYS A 25 -25.15 -10.88 3.30
N GLY A 26 -23.84 -10.60 3.42
CA GLY A 26 -22.78 -11.59 3.49
C GLY A 26 -22.31 -12.17 2.15
N ASP A 27 -23.00 -11.89 1.04
CA ASP A 27 -22.50 -12.28 -0.29
C ASP A 27 -21.27 -11.46 -0.70
N ARG A 28 -20.33 -12.09 -1.41
CA ARG A 28 -19.10 -11.43 -1.84
C ARG A 28 -19.25 -10.88 -3.26
N VAL A 29 -18.81 -9.62 -3.41
CA VAL A 29 -18.77 -8.90 -4.69
C VAL A 29 -17.32 -8.55 -5.00
N CYS A 30 -16.81 -9.06 -6.10
CA CYS A 30 -15.48 -8.70 -6.58
C CYS A 30 -15.54 -7.37 -7.36
N ILE A 31 -14.61 -6.47 -7.10
CA ILE A 31 -14.52 -5.18 -7.79
C ILE A 31 -13.12 -5.06 -8.41
N TYR A 32 -13.06 -5.08 -9.74
CA TYR A 32 -11.83 -4.96 -10.53
C TYR A 32 -11.97 -3.77 -11.48
N MET A 33 -11.85 -2.56 -10.93
CA MET A 33 -12.14 -1.29 -11.60
C MET A 33 -10.98 -0.28 -11.46
N PRO A 34 -10.83 0.65 -12.43
CA PRO A 34 -9.89 1.76 -12.30
C PRO A 34 -10.35 2.75 -11.23
N MET A 35 -9.49 3.75 -10.92
CA MET A 35 -9.74 4.81 -9.94
C MET A 35 -10.76 5.84 -10.44
N VAL A 36 -12.00 5.41 -10.63
CA VAL A 36 -13.15 6.21 -11.08
C VAL A 36 -14.21 6.32 -9.99
N PRO A 37 -15.09 7.32 -10.03
CA PRO A 37 -16.13 7.49 -9.01
C PRO A 37 -17.01 6.25 -8.81
N GLU A 38 -17.25 5.49 -9.86
CA GLU A 38 -18.06 4.27 -9.83
C GLU A 38 -17.43 3.18 -8.95
N LEU A 39 -16.11 3.15 -8.79
CA LEU A 39 -15.43 2.27 -7.85
C LEU A 39 -15.84 2.58 -6.40
N THR A 40 -15.84 3.85 -6.01
CA THR A 40 -16.31 4.27 -4.68
C THR A 40 -17.80 3.99 -4.49
N ILE A 41 -18.61 4.24 -5.51
CA ILE A 41 -20.05 3.95 -5.50
C ILE A 41 -20.29 2.44 -5.30
N ALA A 42 -19.53 1.59 -6.00
CA ALA A 42 -19.62 0.13 -5.86
C ALA A 42 -19.27 -0.36 -4.45
N VAL A 43 -18.18 0.15 -3.88
CA VAL A 43 -17.75 -0.17 -2.50
C VAL A 43 -18.83 0.21 -1.50
N LEU A 44 -19.35 1.43 -1.58
CA LEU A 44 -20.38 1.93 -0.67
C LEU A 44 -21.75 1.26 -0.89
N ALA A 45 -22.06 0.87 -2.13
CA ALA A 45 -23.29 0.11 -2.43
C ALA A 45 -23.24 -1.29 -1.83
N CYS A 46 -22.08 -1.98 -1.89
CA CYS A 46 -21.88 -3.24 -1.19
C CYS A 46 -22.12 -3.07 0.31
N ALA A 47 -21.47 -2.10 0.94
CA ALA A 47 -21.66 -1.80 2.36
C ALA A 47 -23.15 -1.53 2.69
N ARG A 48 -23.87 -0.81 1.80
CA ARG A 48 -25.28 -0.45 2.01
C ARG A 48 -26.22 -1.65 2.00
N VAL A 49 -25.93 -2.69 1.22
CA VAL A 49 -26.74 -3.92 1.16
C VAL A 49 -26.20 -5.05 2.04
N GLY A 50 -25.20 -4.77 2.86
CA GLY A 50 -24.55 -5.76 3.72
C GLY A 50 -23.70 -6.78 2.95
N ALA A 51 -23.38 -6.54 1.69
CA ALA A 51 -22.48 -7.39 0.91
C ALA A 51 -21.02 -7.11 1.25
N VAL A 52 -20.20 -8.16 1.21
CA VAL A 52 -18.78 -8.10 1.46
C VAL A 52 -18.05 -7.77 0.16
N HIS A 53 -17.44 -6.59 0.05
CA HIS A 53 -16.66 -6.28 -1.15
C HIS A 53 -15.24 -6.85 -1.08
N SER A 54 -14.74 -7.28 -2.24
CA SER A 54 -13.35 -7.68 -2.44
C SER A 54 -12.79 -6.90 -3.62
N VAL A 55 -12.09 -5.79 -3.32
CA VAL A 55 -11.49 -4.96 -4.36
C VAL A 55 -10.17 -5.57 -4.77
N VAL A 56 -10.02 -5.78 -6.07
CA VAL A 56 -8.79 -6.27 -6.69
C VAL A 56 -8.19 -5.15 -7.53
N PHE A 57 -6.92 -4.85 -7.30
CA PHE A 57 -6.23 -3.81 -8.04
C PHE A 57 -6.31 -4.04 -9.55
N ALA A 58 -6.82 -3.07 -10.31
CA ALA A 58 -7.08 -3.16 -11.76
C ALA A 58 -5.82 -3.30 -12.66
N GLY A 59 -4.70 -3.53 -12.05
CA GLY A 59 -3.47 -3.85 -12.71
C GLY A 59 -3.02 -5.31 -12.54
N PHE A 60 -3.75 -6.15 -11.81
CA PHE A 60 -3.39 -7.56 -11.65
C PHE A 60 -3.72 -8.39 -12.89
N SER A 61 -3.01 -9.52 -13.06
CA SER A 61 -3.24 -10.47 -14.13
C SER A 61 -4.55 -11.24 -13.97
N ALA A 62 -5.02 -11.86 -15.07
CA ALA A 62 -6.19 -12.74 -15.04
C ALA A 62 -6.07 -13.87 -14.00
N THR A 63 -4.88 -14.46 -13.86
CA THR A 63 -4.62 -15.52 -12.88
C THR A 63 -4.74 -14.99 -11.44
N ALA A 64 -4.20 -13.80 -11.17
CA ALA A 64 -4.31 -13.18 -9.85
C ALA A 64 -5.75 -12.76 -9.50
N LEU A 65 -6.52 -12.31 -10.49
CA LEU A 65 -7.94 -12.00 -10.35
C LEU A 65 -8.76 -13.27 -10.07
N ALA A 66 -8.59 -14.31 -10.89
CA ALA A 66 -9.31 -15.58 -10.73
C ALA A 66 -9.03 -16.24 -9.37
N ALA A 67 -7.79 -16.21 -8.90
CA ALA A 67 -7.43 -16.76 -7.59
C ALA A 67 -8.19 -16.10 -6.45
N ARG A 68 -8.40 -14.76 -6.50
CA ARG A 68 -9.14 -14.01 -5.48
C ARG A 68 -10.65 -14.23 -5.55
N ILE A 69 -11.19 -14.27 -6.78
CA ILE A 69 -12.61 -14.58 -7.01
C ILE A 69 -12.94 -15.97 -6.44
N ASN A 70 -12.11 -16.97 -6.74
CA ASN A 70 -12.36 -18.34 -6.29
C ASN A 70 -12.17 -18.52 -4.79
N ASP A 71 -11.13 -17.88 -4.21
CA ASP A 71 -10.87 -17.97 -2.76
C ASP A 71 -12.00 -17.34 -1.93
N SER A 72 -12.56 -16.21 -2.40
CA SER A 72 -13.70 -15.55 -1.73
C SER A 72 -15.08 -15.96 -2.24
N GLU A 73 -15.15 -16.81 -3.26
CA GLU A 73 -16.41 -17.28 -3.87
C GLU A 73 -17.35 -16.12 -4.22
N CYS A 74 -16.82 -15.10 -4.91
CA CYS A 74 -17.60 -13.94 -5.31
C CYS A 74 -18.71 -14.31 -6.29
N LYS A 75 -19.92 -13.74 -6.08
CA LYS A 75 -21.11 -13.99 -6.93
C LYS A 75 -21.23 -12.99 -8.08
N VAL A 76 -20.79 -11.76 -7.88
CA VAL A 76 -20.85 -10.68 -8.86
C VAL A 76 -19.47 -10.11 -9.06
N LEU A 77 -19.13 -9.78 -10.30
CA LEU A 77 -17.91 -9.08 -10.67
C LEU A 77 -18.26 -7.72 -11.27
N LEU A 78 -17.66 -6.68 -10.75
CA LEU A 78 -17.75 -5.32 -11.26
C LEU A 78 -16.42 -4.95 -11.92
N THR A 79 -16.46 -4.46 -13.16
CA THR A 79 -15.26 -4.11 -13.91
C THR A 79 -15.50 -2.93 -14.85
N ALA A 80 -14.51 -2.60 -15.69
CA ALA A 80 -14.63 -1.64 -16.79
C ALA A 80 -14.13 -2.26 -18.10
N ASP A 81 -14.49 -1.65 -19.22
CA ASP A 81 -13.94 -2.01 -20.52
C ASP A 81 -12.41 -1.83 -20.54
N GLY A 82 -11.90 -0.80 -19.87
CA GLY A 82 -10.47 -0.55 -19.73
C GLY A 82 -10.16 0.56 -18.75
N SER A 83 -8.89 0.93 -18.67
CA SER A 83 -8.38 2.02 -17.82
C SER A 83 -7.27 2.79 -18.50
N PHE A 84 -7.01 4.00 -18.00
CA PHE A 84 -5.89 4.82 -18.44
C PHE A 84 -4.75 4.79 -17.40
N ARG A 85 -3.52 4.50 -17.87
CA ARG A 85 -2.33 4.57 -17.04
C ARG A 85 -1.22 5.36 -17.76
N GLY A 86 -1.17 6.66 -17.50
CA GLY A 86 -0.35 7.58 -18.27
C GLY A 86 -0.85 7.63 -19.72
N SER A 87 0.03 7.42 -20.68
CA SER A 87 -0.31 7.32 -22.10
C SER A 87 -0.86 5.94 -22.53
N LYS A 88 -0.83 4.95 -21.64
CA LYS A 88 -1.24 3.58 -21.95
C LYS A 88 -2.71 3.35 -21.62
N VAL A 89 -3.37 2.66 -22.53
CA VAL A 89 -4.69 2.07 -22.32
C VAL A 89 -4.51 0.61 -21.90
N ILE A 90 -5.18 0.20 -20.83
CA ILE A 90 -5.17 -1.18 -20.34
C ILE A 90 -6.55 -1.77 -20.61
N ASP A 91 -6.59 -2.85 -21.35
CA ASP A 91 -7.81 -3.61 -21.63
C ASP A 91 -8.15 -4.50 -20.42
N LEU A 92 -9.06 -4.01 -19.57
CA LEU A 92 -9.50 -4.76 -18.40
C LEU A 92 -10.48 -5.87 -18.75
N LYS A 93 -11.29 -5.67 -19.79
CA LYS A 93 -12.31 -6.65 -20.20
C LYS A 93 -11.68 -7.96 -20.66
N THR A 94 -10.65 -7.91 -21.47
CA THR A 94 -9.90 -9.11 -21.89
C THR A 94 -9.29 -9.84 -20.70
N ILE A 95 -8.73 -9.12 -19.71
CA ILE A 95 -8.19 -9.73 -18.49
C ILE A 95 -9.30 -10.43 -17.68
N VAL A 96 -10.46 -9.77 -17.57
CA VAL A 96 -11.63 -10.32 -16.88
C VAL A 96 -12.15 -11.58 -17.57
N ASP A 97 -12.32 -11.57 -18.89
CA ASP A 97 -12.82 -12.73 -19.62
C ASP A 97 -11.88 -13.94 -19.47
N GLN A 98 -10.57 -13.72 -19.53
CA GLN A 98 -9.58 -14.76 -19.25
C GLN A 98 -9.65 -15.30 -17.80
N ALA A 99 -9.92 -14.43 -16.83
CA ALA A 99 -10.09 -14.85 -15.44
C ALA A 99 -11.37 -15.69 -15.26
N LEU A 100 -12.46 -15.27 -15.87
CA LEU A 100 -13.77 -15.92 -15.75
C LEU A 100 -13.78 -17.35 -16.29
N ILE A 101 -12.93 -17.70 -17.23
CA ILE A 101 -12.76 -19.11 -17.70
C ILE A 101 -12.44 -20.05 -16.51
N LYS A 102 -11.80 -19.54 -15.47
CA LYS A 102 -11.38 -20.29 -14.28
C LYS A 102 -12.27 -20.06 -13.05
N CYS A 103 -13.38 -19.33 -13.21
CA CYS A 103 -14.23 -18.92 -12.10
C CYS A 103 -15.65 -19.46 -12.30
N ASN A 104 -16.12 -20.30 -11.36
CA ASN A 104 -17.45 -20.91 -11.44
C ASN A 104 -18.49 -20.22 -10.54
N SER A 105 -18.08 -19.32 -9.65
CA SER A 105 -18.96 -18.66 -8.68
C SER A 105 -19.63 -17.39 -9.20
N ILE A 106 -19.12 -16.78 -10.28
CA ILE A 106 -19.63 -15.53 -10.82
C ILE A 106 -20.92 -15.77 -11.63
N ASN A 107 -22.03 -15.24 -11.13
CA ASN A 107 -23.33 -15.31 -11.79
C ASN A 107 -23.56 -14.13 -12.75
N SER A 108 -22.97 -12.98 -12.47
CA SER A 108 -23.16 -11.75 -13.25
C SER A 108 -21.91 -10.88 -13.23
N THR A 109 -21.61 -10.27 -14.37
CA THR A 109 -20.52 -9.26 -14.50
C THR A 109 -21.11 -7.96 -15.02
N ILE A 110 -20.83 -6.85 -14.32
CA ILE A 110 -21.28 -5.51 -14.73
C ILE A 110 -20.04 -4.72 -15.19
N VAL A 111 -20.11 -4.20 -16.41
CA VAL A 111 -18.99 -3.53 -17.09
C VAL A 111 -19.25 -2.04 -17.22
N LEU A 112 -18.36 -1.21 -16.69
CA LEU A 112 -18.38 0.23 -16.89
C LEU A 112 -17.72 0.59 -18.22
N LYS A 113 -18.37 1.43 -19.02
CA LYS A 113 -17.79 2.01 -20.22
C LYS A 113 -16.86 3.17 -19.84
N ARG A 114 -15.54 2.91 -19.79
CA ARG A 114 -14.52 3.89 -19.39
C ARG A 114 -13.70 4.41 -20.55
N ILE A 115 -13.22 3.52 -21.40
CA ILE A 115 -12.36 3.87 -22.55
C ILE A 115 -13.14 3.90 -23.87
N GLY A 116 -14.33 3.30 -23.88
CA GLY A 116 -15.20 3.28 -25.05
C GLY A 116 -14.80 2.28 -26.12
N SER A 117 -14.05 1.22 -25.73
CA SER A 117 -13.70 0.13 -26.64
C SER A 117 -14.95 -0.60 -27.13
N ASP A 118 -14.88 -1.09 -28.36
CA ASP A 118 -15.84 -2.06 -28.87
C ASP A 118 -15.52 -3.42 -28.27
N ILE A 119 -16.36 -3.88 -27.35
CA ILE A 119 -16.19 -5.15 -26.63
C ILE A 119 -17.40 -6.05 -26.84
N GLN A 120 -17.14 -7.34 -26.89
CA GLN A 120 -18.20 -8.33 -26.90
C GLN A 120 -18.66 -8.63 -25.47
N MET A 121 -19.98 -8.71 -25.29
CA MET A 121 -20.63 -9.02 -24.03
C MET A 121 -21.19 -10.44 -24.07
N ASN A 122 -20.84 -11.27 -23.10
CA ASN A 122 -21.42 -12.58 -22.91
C ASN A 122 -22.82 -12.48 -22.27
N SER A 123 -23.60 -13.53 -22.28
CA SER A 123 -24.98 -13.56 -21.78
C SER A 123 -25.16 -13.19 -20.31
N ASN A 124 -24.12 -13.37 -19.48
CA ASN A 124 -24.11 -13.02 -18.06
C ASN A 124 -23.41 -11.68 -17.78
N GLN A 125 -23.12 -10.90 -18.82
CA GLN A 125 -22.47 -9.59 -18.73
C GLN A 125 -23.43 -8.49 -19.17
N SER A 126 -23.37 -7.34 -18.50
CA SER A 126 -24.20 -6.17 -18.80
C SER A 126 -23.44 -4.87 -18.61
N TRP A 127 -23.89 -3.83 -19.30
CA TRP A 127 -23.32 -2.50 -19.14
C TRP A 127 -23.80 -1.82 -17.86
N TRP A 128 -22.92 -1.20 -17.11
CA TRP A 128 -23.24 -0.39 -15.92
C TRP A 128 -24.34 0.64 -16.19
N HIS A 129 -24.23 1.36 -17.29
CA HIS A 129 -25.18 2.42 -17.65
C HIS A 129 -26.56 1.87 -18.02
N ASP A 130 -26.70 0.61 -18.43
CA ASP A 130 -27.98 -0.02 -18.68
C ASP A 130 -28.61 -0.51 -17.37
N GLU A 131 -27.80 -1.09 -16.50
CA GLU A 131 -28.27 -1.60 -15.20
C GLU A 131 -28.81 -0.52 -14.28
N ILE A 132 -28.32 0.72 -14.39
CA ILE A 132 -28.82 1.84 -13.55
C ILE A 132 -30.03 2.56 -14.14
N LYS A 133 -30.50 2.21 -15.36
CA LYS A 133 -31.68 2.84 -15.96
C LYS A 133 -32.94 2.44 -15.20
N ASN A 134 -33.77 3.44 -14.89
CA ASN A 134 -35.07 3.26 -14.23
C ASN A 134 -35.01 2.55 -12.87
N ILE A 135 -33.86 2.59 -12.20
CA ILE A 135 -33.68 2.04 -10.86
C ILE A 135 -34.04 3.09 -9.81
N SER A 136 -34.74 2.65 -8.75
CA SER A 136 -35.09 3.52 -7.62
C SER A 136 -33.87 4.16 -6.99
N THR A 137 -33.99 5.42 -6.61
CA THR A 137 -32.99 6.17 -5.83
C THR A 137 -33.09 5.91 -4.33
N ASP A 138 -34.14 5.20 -3.89
CA ASP A 138 -34.37 4.87 -2.49
C ASP A 138 -33.94 3.43 -2.21
N CYS A 139 -33.01 3.30 -1.28
CA CYS A 139 -32.52 2.01 -0.80
C CYS A 139 -32.20 2.14 0.69
N PHE A 140 -32.95 1.48 1.54
CA PHE A 140 -32.61 1.42 2.97
C PHE A 140 -31.32 0.66 3.17
N ALA A 141 -30.48 1.14 4.11
CA ALA A 141 -29.28 0.42 4.50
C ALA A 141 -29.65 -0.87 5.24
N GLU A 142 -28.91 -1.94 4.97
CA GLU A 142 -29.03 -3.19 5.70
C GLU A 142 -28.58 -3.00 7.15
N GLU A 143 -29.28 -3.58 8.09
CA GLU A 143 -28.88 -3.62 9.50
C GLU A 143 -27.72 -4.60 9.69
N MET A 144 -26.59 -4.07 10.18
CA MET A 144 -25.35 -4.82 10.36
C MET A 144 -24.96 -4.90 11.82
N ASP A 145 -24.53 -6.09 12.26
CA ASP A 145 -23.75 -6.22 13.49
C ASP A 145 -22.38 -5.57 13.31
N SER A 146 -21.81 -5.06 14.40
CA SER A 146 -20.46 -4.45 14.37
C SER A 146 -19.38 -5.42 13.90
N GLU A 147 -19.57 -6.72 14.12
CA GLU A 147 -18.64 -7.78 13.72
C GLU A 147 -18.99 -8.43 12.37
N ASP A 148 -20.09 -8.04 11.72
CA ASP A 148 -20.36 -8.46 10.34
C ASP A 148 -19.20 -8.03 9.41
N MET A 149 -18.88 -8.90 8.45
CA MET A 149 -17.81 -8.63 7.48
C MET A 149 -18.15 -7.45 6.58
N LEU A 150 -17.23 -6.50 6.47
CA LEU A 150 -17.34 -5.37 5.56
C LEU A 150 -16.62 -5.65 4.24
N PHE A 151 -15.39 -6.15 4.32
CA PHE A 151 -14.60 -6.48 3.13
C PHE A 151 -13.55 -7.56 3.38
N ILE A 152 -13.08 -8.12 2.26
CA ILE A 152 -11.92 -9.00 2.19
C ILE A 152 -10.88 -8.31 1.30
N LEU A 153 -9.69 -8.05 1.83
CA LEU A 153 -8.61 -7.46 1.05
C LEU A 153 -7.39 -8.38 1.05
N TYR A 154 -6.95 -8.75 -0.15
CA TYR A 154 -5.86 -9.70 -0.32
C TYR A 154 -4.49 -9.06 -0.24
N THR A 155 -3.64 -9.61 0.64
CA THR A 155 -2.23 -9.27 0.75
C THR A 155 -1.34 -10.39 0.22
N SER A 156 -0.12 -10.05 -0.20
CA SER A 156 0.89 -11.05 -0.58
C SER A 156 1.31 -11.85 0.65
N GLY A 157 1.21 -13.17 0.58
CA GLY A 157 1.71 -14.06 1.63
C GLY A 157 3.18 -14.41 1.42
N SER A 158 3.94 -14.58 2.49
CA SER A 158 5.32 -15.12 2.45
C SER A 158 5.40 -16.51 1.80
N THR A 159 4.32 -17.29 1.87
CA THR A 159 4.20 -18.65 1.29
C THR A 159 3.71 -18.68 -0.15
N GLY A 160 3.50 -17.52 -0.81
CA GLY A 160 3.02 -17.44 -2.19
C GLY A 160 1.50 -17.40 -2.37
N LYS A 161 0.69 -17.98 -1.48
CA LYS A 161 -0.77 -17.85 -1.53
C LYS A 161 -1.21 -16.52 -0.91
N PRO A 162 -2.04 -15.71 -1.60
CA PRO A 162 -2.60 -14.49 -1.04
C PRO A 162 -3.36 -14.76 0.27
N LYS A 163 -3.37 -13.79 1.18
CA LYS A 163 -4.14 -13.81 2.43
C LYS A 163 -5.31 -12.84 2.28
N GLY A 164 -6.54 -13.33 2.30
CA GLY A 164 -7.74 -12.50 2.31
C GLY A 164 -7.99 -11.97 3.73
N MET A 165 -7.52 -10.77 4.04
CA MET A 165 -7.73 -10.13 5.34
C MET A 165 -9.18 -9.67 5.48
N VAL A 166 -9.84 -10.10 6.55
CA VAL A 166 -11.25 -9.78 6.82
C VAL A 166 -11.34 -8.63 7.81
N HIS A 167 -12.06 -7.58 7.43
CA HIS A 167 -12.40 -6.46 8.31
C HIS A 167 -13.90 -6.40 8.57
N SER A 168 -14.27 -6.09 9.82
CA SER A 168 -15.66 -5.95 10.27
C SER A 168 -16.17 -4.51 10.11
N CYS A 169 -17.50 -4.37 10.11
CA CYS A 169 -18.17 -3.08 9.89
C CYS A 169 -17.81 -2.03 10.96
N GLY A 170 -18.10 -2.31 12.23
CA GLY A 170 -18.06 -1.31 13.30
C GLY A 170 -16.66 -0.82 13.61
N GLY A 171 -15.77 -1.73 14.03
CA GLY A 171 -14.46 -1.37 14.52
C GLY A 171 -13.58 -0.72 13.44
N TYR A 172 -13.61 -1.23 12.20
CA TYR A 172 -12.83 -0.68 11.11
C TYR A 172 -13.29 0.74 10.72
N MET A 173 -14.61 0.95 10.55
CA MET A 173 -15.13 2.27 10.14
C MET A 173 -14.84 3.34 11.19
N ILE A 174 -15.08 3.04 12.47
CA ILE A 174 -14.80 3.98 13.56
C ILE A 174 -13.33 4.33 13.63
N TYR A 175 -12.44 3.33 13.57
CA TYR A 175 -11.01 3.56 13.71
C TYR A 175 -10.40 4.30 12.51
N SER A 176 -10.86 4.00 11.29
CA SER A 176 -10.40 4.73 10.10
C SER A 176 -10.81 6.20 10.11
N ALA A 177 -12.04 6.52 10.53
CA ALA A 177 -12.50 7.90 10.71
C ALA A 177 -11.76 8.61 11.84
N TYR A 178 -11.57 7.95 12.99
CA TYR A 178 -10.84 8.47 14.13
C TYR A 178 -9.40 8.83 13.77
N THR A 179 -8.68 7.91 13.12
CA THR A 179 -7.28 8.15 12.76
C THR A 179 -7.16 9.20 11.65
N PHE A 180 -8.08 9.22 10.69
CA PHE A 180 -8.12 10.27 9.67
C PHE A 180 -8.24 11.67 10.28
N LEU A 181 -9.22 11.87 11.15
CA LEU A 181 -9.45 13.17 11.80
C LEU A 181 -8.28 13.62 12.65
N ASN A 182 -7.71 12.70 13.43
CA ASN A 182 -6.68 13.06 14.42
C ASN A 182 -5.28 13.18 13.78
N VAL A 183 -4.90 12.29 12.89
CA VAL A 183 -3.58 12.35 12.24
C VAL A 183 -3.48 13.57 11.34
N PHE A 184 -4.46 13.77 10.47
CA PHE A 184 -4.43 14.85 9.49
C PHE A 184 -4.96 16.18 10.01
N GLN A 185 -5.59 16.23 11.21
CA GLN A 185 -6.22 17.44 11.76
C GLN A 185 -7.16 18.11 10.73
N TYR A 186 -7.93 17.27 10.04
CA TYR A 186 -8.86 17.68 8.99
C TYR A 186 -9.93 18.62 9.55
N LYS A 187 -10.21 19.70 8.83
CA LYS A 187 -11.24 20.71 9.17
C LYS A 187 -12.25 20.87 8.02
N PRO A 188 -13.46 21.34 8.31
CA PRO A 188 -14.41 21.67 7.26
C PRO A 188 -13.79 22.60 6.21
N ASN A 189 -14.09 22.35 4.94
CA ASN A 189 -13.57 23.01 3.74
C ASN A 189 -12.13 22.65 3.35
N ASP A 190 -11.42 21.82 4.11
CA ASP A 190 -10.18 21.24 3.65
C ASP A 190 -10.42 20.29 2.46
N ILE A 191 -9.45 20.20 1.57
CA ILE A 191 -9.47 19.29 0.42
C ILE A 191 -8.32 18.29 0.61
N TYR A 192 -8.70 17.05 0.86
CA TYR A 192 -7.78 15.95 1.11
C TYR A 192 -7.54 15.14 -0.15
N TRP A 193 -6.29 14.85 -0.44
CA TRP A 193 -5.91 14.00 -1.55
C TRP A 193 -4.92 12.93 -1.12
N CYS A 194 -5.36 11.67 -1.19
CA CYS A 194 -4.51 10.49 -1.09
C CYS A 194 -4.26 9.92 -2.50
N THR A 195 -3.00 9.70 -2.85
CA THR A 195 -2.63 9.20 -4.18
C THR A 195 -2.62 7.68 -4.31
N ALA A 196 -3.02 6.98 -3.26
CA ALA A 196 -3.13 5.52 -3.27
C ALA A 196 -4.27 5.04 -4.19
N ASP A 197 -4.25 3.75 -4.48
CA ASP A 197 -5.34 3.06 -5.18
C ASP A 197 -6.27 2.37 -4.18
N ILE A 198 -7.59 2.37 -4.45
CA ILE A 198 -8.59 1.68 -3.61
C ILE A 198 -8.38 0.17 -3.59
N GLY A 199 -7.69 -0.41 -4.56
CA GLY A 199 -7.25 -1.82 -4.54
C GLY A 199 -6.29 -2.17 -3.39
N TRP A 200 -5.84 -1.18 -2.61
CA TRP A 200 -4.99 -1.33 -1.43
C TRP A 200 -5.69 -0.81 -0.18
N ILE A 201 -5.24 -1.25 0.99
CA ILE A 201 -5.85 -0.82 2.26
C ILE A 201 -5.80 0.69 2.45
N THR A 202 -4.76 1.37 1.96
CA THR A 202 -4.66 2.83 2.05
C THR A 202 -5.81 3.52 1.33
N GLY A 203 -6.19 3.02 0.15
CA GLY A 203 -7.35 3.55 -0.57
C GLY A 203 -8.66 3.27 0.14
N HIS A 204 -8.84 2.06 0.71
CA HIS A 204 -10.01 1.73 1.51
C HIS A 204 -10.15 2.68 2.71
N SER A 205 -9.10 2.77 3.53
CA SER A 205 -9.14 3.51 4.81
C SER A 205 -9.08 5.03 4.61
N TYR A 206 -8.27 5.52 3.65
CA TYR A 206 -7.96 6.94 3.54
C TYR A 206 -8.29 7.59 2.18
N ILE A 207 -9.11 6.93 1.35
CA ILE A 207 -9.84 7.58 0.24
C ILE A 207 -11.34 7.42 0.47
N VAL A 208 -11.79 6.21 0.84
CA VAL A 208 -13.21 5.88 0.97
C VAL A 208 -13.67 6.07 2.42
N TYR A 209 -13.39 5.12 3.32
CA TYR A 209 -14.07 5.05 4.61
C TYR A 209 -13.73 6.21 5.55
N GLY A 210 -12.46 6.43 5.90
CA GLY A 210 -12.06 7.47 6.84
C GLY A 210 -12.52 8.87 6.41
N PRO A 211 -12.12 9.35 5.22
CA PRO A 211 -12.51 10.68 4.76
C PRO A 211 -14.02 10.85 4.61
N LEU A 212 -14.72 9.89 4.01
CA LEU A 212 -16.16 10.05 3.76
C LEU A 212 -16.99 9.98 5.04
N LEU A 213 -16.61 9.13 6.02
CA LEU A 213 -17.24 9.11 7.34
C LEU A 213 -17.00 10.42 8.12
N ALA A 214 -15.87 11.07 7.89
CA ALA A 214 -15.55 12.37 8.47
C ALA A 214 -16.22 13.56 7.75
N GLY A 215 -16.97 13.32 6.69
CA GLY A 215 -17.59 14.40 5.89
C GLY A 215 -16.59 15.18 5.02
N ALA A 216 -15.44 14.60 4.73
CA ALA A 216 -14.35 15.27 4.04
C ALA A 216 -14.57 15.38 2.53
N THR A 217 -13.98 16.43 1.92
CA THR A 217 -13.77 16.48 0.48
C THR A 217 -12.54 15.64 0.13
N SER A 218 -12.77 14.45 -0.42
CA SER A 218 -11.72 13.52 -0.83
C SER A 218 -11.54 13.53 -2.34
N VAL A 219 -10.29 13.62 -2.79
CA VAL A 219 -9.93 13.62 -4.22
C VAL A 219 -9.49 12.23 -4.64
N MET A 220 -10.04 11.75 -5.75
CA MET A 220 -9.60 10.53 -6.44
C MET A 220 -8.85 10.89 -7.72
N PHE A 221 -7.86 10.10 -8.05
CA PHE A 221 -7.00 10.33 -9.21
C PHE A 221 -6.75 9.03 -9.98
N GLU A 222 -7.20 8.98 -11.23
CA GLU A 222 -6.82 7.94 -12.18
C GLU A 222 -5.64 8.45 -13.01
N GLY A 223 -4.44 7.93 -12.76
CA GLY A 223 -3.24 8.36 -13.47
C GLY A 223 -1.95 7.97 -12.78
N VAL A 224 -0.87 8.55 -13.25
CA VAL A 224 0.49 8.39 -12.70
C VAL A 224 1.14 9.75 -12.51
N PRO A 225 2.10 9.91 -11.58
CA PRO A 225 2.73 11.19 -11.29
C PRO A 225 3.58 11.76 -12.45
N SER A 226 3.95 10.91 -13.41
CA SER A 226 4.84 11.23 -14.53
C SER A 226 4.13 11.56 -15.85
N TYR A 227 2.77 11.64 -15.88
CA TYR A 227 2.05 11.90 -17.12
C TYR A 227 1.05 13.07 -16.98
N PRO A 228 1.05 14.05 -17.92
CA PRO A 228 1.89 14.13 -19.13
C PRO A 228 3.37 14.39 -18.83
N ASP A 229 3.69 14.95 -17.67
CA ASP A 229 5.02 15.21 -17.17
C ASP A 229 5.07 15.16 -15.63
N TYR A 230 6.23 15.36 -15.02
CA TYR A 230 6.43 15.25 -13.57
C TYR A 230 5.92 16.45 -12.76
N SER A 231 5.29 17.45 -13.39
CA SER A 231 4.54 18.51 -12.71
C SER A 231 3.11 18.08 -12.34
N ARG A 232 2.67 16.90 -12.81
CA ARG A 232 1.27 16.45 -12.73
C ARG A 232 0.64 16.57 -11.35
N PHE A 233 1.35 16.15 -10.31
CA PHE A 233 0.81 16.22 -8.94
C PHE A 233 0.68 17.67 -8.48
N TRP A 234 1.64 18.49 -8.79
CA TRP A 234 1.66 19.90 -8.40
C TRP A 234 0.57 20.69 -9.11
N ASN A 235 0.34 20.41 -10.39
CA ASN A 235 -0.78 20.96 -11.15
C ASN A 235 -2.15 20.62 -10.53
N ILE A 236 -2.31 19.41 -9.98
CA ILE A 236 -3.53 19.00 -9.30
C ILE A 236 -3.67 19.75 -7.97
N VAL A 237 -2.60 19.86 -7.21
CA VAL A 237 -2.58 20.62 -5.94
C VAL A 237 -3.00 22.06 -6.18
N ASP A 238 -2.38 22.73 -7.14
CA ASP A 238 -2.68 24.11 -7.49
C ASP A 238 -4.12 24.26 -8.00
N LYS A 239 -4.51 23.51 -9.03
CA LYS A 239 -5.83 23.59 -9.65
C LYS A 239 -6.98 23.35 -8.68
N HIS A 240 -6.83 22.43 -7.75
CA HIS A 240 -7.88 22.02 -6.82
C HIS A 240 -7.69 22.58 -5.41
N LYS A 241 -6.62 23.35 -5.18
CA LYS A 241 -6.28 23.94 -3.88
C LYS A 241 -6.27 22.89 -2.77
N ILE A 242 -5.53 21.80 -3.03
CA ILE A 242 -5.37 20.69 -2.09
C ILE A 242 -4.74 21.22 -0.81
N THR A 243 -5.32 20.84 0.33
CA THR A 243 -4.81 21.24 1.65
C THR A 243 -4.03 20.12 2.34
N HIS A 244 -4.36 18.87 2.03
CA HIS A 244 -3.73 17.68 2.61
C HIS A 244 -3.27 16.76 1.49
N PHE A 245 -1.99 16.44 1.47
CA PHE A 245 -1.41 15.60 0.41
C PHE A 245 -0.74 14.37 1.03
N TYR A 246 -1.29 13.18 0.78
CA TYR A 246 -0.86 11.90 1.35
C TYR A 246 -0.42 10.95 0.25
N THR A 247 0.86 10.56 0.24
CA THR A 247 1.45 9.79 -0.85
C THR A 247 2.52 8.81 -0.37
N ALA A 248 3.03 7.98 -1.27
CA ALA A 248 4.08 7.02 -0.94
C ALA A 248 5.47 7.65 -1.08
N PRO A 249 6.46 7.30 -0.21
CA PRO A 249 7.85 7.72 -0.35
C PRO A 249 8.47 7.41 -1.71
N THR A 250 8.10 6.28 -2.33
CA THR A 250 8.52 5.97 -3.71
C THR A 250 8.11 7.05 -4.72
N ALA A 251 6.91 7.62 -4.60
CA ALA A 251 6.47 8.71 -5.47
C ALA A 251 7.29 9.99 -5.21
N ILE A 252 7.55 10.30 -3.94
CA ILE A 252 8.38 11.45 -3.54
C ILE A 252 9.79 11.31 -4.12
N ARG A 253 10.45 10.16 -3.92
CA ARG A 253 11.79 9.89 -4.48
C ARG A 253 11.83 10.01 -6.00
N ALA A 254 10.80 9.50 -6.68
CA ALA A 254 10.72 9.62 -8.14
C ALA A 254 10.60 11.08 -8.60
N LEU A 255 9.78 11.88 -7.91
CA LEU A 255 9.57 13.30 -8.24
C LEU A 255 10.79 14.16 -7.88
N ALA A 256 11.49 13.84 -6.79
CA ALA A 256 12.68 14.56 -6.32
C ALA A 256 13.86 14.51 -7.31
N LYS A 257 13.88 13.54 -8.23
CA LYS A 257 14.91 13.41 -9.27
C LYS A 257 14.77 14.41 -10.41
N HIS A 258 13.65 15.13 -10.46
CA HIS A 258 13.36 16.09 -11.52
C HIS A 258 13.56 17.52 -11.04
N SER A 259 13.69 18.46 -12.00
CA SER A 259 13.91 19.86 -11.69
C SER A 259 12.86 20.41 -10.72
N VAL A 260 13.30 21.12 -9.70
CA VAL A 260 12.44 21.82 -8.73
C VAL A 260 11.56 22.87 -9.42
N SER A 261 11.97 23.38 -10.59
CA SER A 261 11.16 24.30 -11.40
C SER A 261 9.77 23.75 -11.73
N LEU A 262 9.61 22.42 -11.86
CA LEU A 262 8.31 21.77 -12.06
C LEU A 262 7.39 21.92 -10.84
N VAL A 263 7.96 22.06 -9.66
CA VAL A 263 7.23 22.38 -8.43
C VAL A 263 6.91 23.86 -8.37
N GLU A 264 7.92 24.70 -8.61
CA GLU A 264 7.86 26.16 -8.45
C GLU A 264 6.94 26.86 -9.47
N SER A 265 6.66 26.20 -10.59
CA SER A 265 5.68 26.68 -11.59
C SER A 265 4.22 26.56 -11.12
N ASN A 266 3.98 26.01 -9.92
CA ASN A 266 2.65 25.81 -9.36
C ASN A 266 2.47 26.49 -8.00
N ASP A 267 1.29 26.97 -7.70
CA ASP A 267 0.93 27.53 -6.39
C ASP A 267 0.55 26.40 -5.41
N LEU A 268 1.47 26.05 -4.54
CA LEU A 268 1.26 25.06 -3.49
C LEU A 268 0.89 25.67 -2.14
N SER A 269 0.59 26.96 -2.08
CA SER A 269 0.29 27.69 -0.82
C SER A 269 -0.94 27.20 -0.08
N SER A 270 -1.81 26.43 -0.75
CA SER A 270 -2.97 25.79 -0.13
C SER A 270 -2.60 24.60 0.77
N LEU A 271 -1.41 23.99 0.59
CA LEU A 271 -0.97 22.85 1.40
C LEU A 271 -0.79 23.24 2.87
N ARG A 272 -1.32 22.42 3.74
CA ARG A 272 -1.26 22.55 5.20
C ARG A 272 -0.69 21.33 5.89
N VAL A 273 -0.89 20.14 5.32
CA VAL A 273 -0.41 18.87 5.85
C VAL A 273 0.12 18.01 4.72
N LEU A 274 1.30 17.45 4.93
CA LEU A 274 1.88 16.43 4.08
C LEU A 274 1.88 15.09 4.82
N GLY A 275 1.79 13.99 4.09
CA GLY A 275 1.84 12.67 4.71
C GLY A 275 2.50 11.63 3.84
N THR A 276 3.03 10.59 4.49
CA THR A 276 3.68 9.46 3.85
C THR A 276 3.15 8.12 4.35
N VAL A 277 3.12 7.13 3.46
CA VAL A 277 2.53 5.82 3.72
C VAL A 277 3.13 4.70 2.87
N GLY A 278 3.12 3.50 3.44
CA GLY A 278 3.36 2.25 2.71
C GLY A 278 4.77 1.69 2.82
N GLU A 279 5.74 2.53 3.09
CA GLU A 279 7.14 2.17 3.36
C GLU A 279 7.81 3.26 4.21
N PRO A 280 8.91 2.96 4.92
CA PRO A 280 9.69 4.00 5.59
C PRO A 280 10.20 5.04 4.59
N ILE A 281 10.13 6.32 4.97
CA ILE A 281 10.73 7.39 4.19
C ILE A 281 12.18 7.63 4.64
N ASN A 282 13.12 7.70 3.70
CA ASN A 282 14.50 8.07 3.99
C ASN A 282 14.63 9.58 4.23
N GLU A 283 15.69 9.98 4.93
CA GLU A 283 15.89 11.36 5.36
C GLU A 283 15.99 12.35 4.20
N GLU A 284 16.66 11.96 3.12
CA GLU A 284 16.80 12.80 1.93
C GLU A 284 15.44 13.13 1.29
N ALA A 285 14.60 12.11 1.08
CA ALA A 285 13.27 12.29 0.51
C ALA A 285 12.36 13.09 1.46
N TRP A 286 12.48 12.88 2.78
CA TRP A 286 11.75 13.64 3.79
C TRP A 286 12.13 15.12 3.73
N ASN A 287 13.44 15.43 3.73
CA ASN A 287 13.97 16.79 3.66
C ASN A 287 13.58 17.48 2.34
N TRP A 288 13.63 16.77 1.22
CA TRP A 288 13.17 17.29 -0.06
C TRP A 288 11.67 17.62 -0.03
N TYR A 289 10.87 16.75 0.54
CA TYR A 289 9.43 16.90 0.67
C TYR A 289 9.07 18.09 1.56
N ASP A 290 9.73 18.22 2.71
CA ASP A 290 9.59 19.36 3.61
C ASP A 290 9.95 20.68 2.93
N LYS A 291 11.17 20.76 2.38
CA LYS A 291 11.72 21.99 1.81
C LYS A 291 10.99 22.45 0.56
N ASN A 292 10.78 21.54 -0.40
CA ASN A 292 10.31 21.93 -1.73
C ASN A 292 8.78 21.93 -1.83
N ILE A 293 8.08 21.04 -1.13
CA ILE A 293 6.63 20.94 -1.20
C ILE A 293 5.98 21.63 0.01
N GLY A 294 6.41 21.30 1.22
CA GLY A 294 5.89 21.88 2.47
C GLY A 294 6.39 23.28 2.75
N LYS A 295 7.44 23.74 2.05
CA LYS A 295 8.13 25.03 2.30
C LYS A 295 8.53 25.20 3.77
N SER A 296 8.84 24.09 4.46
CA SER A 296 9.13 23.97 5.90
C SER A 296 8.06 24.62 6.80
N LYS A 297 6.81 24.61 6.30
CA LYS A 297 5.63 25.13 7.03
C LYS A 297 4.56 24.07 7.28
N CYS A 298 4.56 23.01 6.46
CA CYS A 298 3.59 21.93 6.56
C CYS A 298 4.17 20.80 7.44
N PRO A 299 3.50 20.38 8.53
CA PRO A 299 3.90 19.18 9.23
C PRO A 299 3.82 17.96 8.29
N ILE A 300 4.76 17.02 8.46
CA ILE A 300 4.79 15.76 7.72
C ILE A 300 4.38 14.63 8.66
N VAL A 301 3.24 14.02 8.39
CA VAL A 301 2.78 12.84 9.12
C VAL A 301 3.28 11.58 8.40
N ASP A 302 4.34 10.97 8.93
CA ASP A 302 4.82 9.67 8.48
C ASP A 302 4.07 8.58 9.23
N THR A 303 3.36 7.71 8.49
CA THR A 303 2.40 6.77 9.09
C THR A 303 2.86 5.34 8.94
N TRP A 304 2.90 4.61 10.06
CA TRP A 304 3.08 3.16 10.04
C TRP A 304 1.78 2.43 10.39
N TRP A 305 1.41 1.51 9.53
CA TRP A 305 0.28 0.61 9.67
C TRP A 305 0.26 -0.43 8.55
N GLN A 306 -0.66 -1.37 8.60
CA GLN A 306 -0.73 -2.50 7.66
C GLN A 306 -2.18 -2.75 7.22
N THR A 307 -2.38 -3.58 6.21
CA THR A 307 -3.72 -4.09 5.85
C THR A 307 -4.37 -4.75 7.06
N GLU A 308 -3.60 -5.52 7.79
CA GLU A 308 -4.01 -6.24 9.00
C GLU A 308 -4.45 -5.31 10.14
N THR A 309 -3.89 -4.12 10.22
CA THR A 309 -4.26 -3.15 11.27
C THR A 309 -5.48 -2.31 10.93
N GLY A 310 -5.82 -2.20 9.64
CA GLY A 310 -6.99 -1.48 9.14
C GLY A 310 -6.89 0.05 9.19
N GLY A 311 -6.00 0.59 10.01
CA GLY A 311 -5.78 2.03 10.15
C GLY A 311 -4.42 2.34 10.77
N ILE A 312 -4.08 3.64 10.84
CA ILE A 312 -2.78 4.14 11.32
C ILE A 312 -2.56 3.79 12.78
N MET A 313 -1.40 3.19 13.08
CA MET A 313 -0.99 2.76 14.41
C MET A 313 0.04 3.70 15.05
N LEU A 314 1.00 4.16 14.25
CA LEU A 314 2.05 5.09 14.67
C LEU A 314 2.06 6.28 13.69
N SER A 315 2.05 7.50 14.23
CA SER A 315 2.20 8.74 13.45
C SER A 315 2.36 9.95 14.38
N SER A 316 2.91 11.04 13.86
CA SER A 316 2.67 12.35 14.43
C SER A 316 1.23 12.80 14.18
N LEU A 317 0.73 13.72 14.99
CA LEU A 317 -0.53 14.42 14.77
C LEU A 317 -0.20 15.79 14.17
N ALA A 318 -0.70 16.09 12.98
CA ALA A 318 -0.30 17.26 12.20
C ALA A 318 -0.41 18.58 12.98
N GLY A 319 0.73 19.23 13.22
CA GLY A 319 0.80 20.49 13.96
C GLY A 319 0.48 20.40 15.46
N VAL A 320 0.26 19.20 16.01
CA VAL A 320 0.02 18.94 17.43
C VAL A 320 1.23 18.29 18.08
N THR A 321 1.78 17.25 17.46
CA THR A 321 3.01 16.60 17.90
C THR A 321 4.11 16.87 16.89
N LYS A 322 5.36 16.95 17.38
CA LYS A 322 6.52 17.20 16.51
C LYS A 322 6.75 15.98 15.60
N ASP A 323 6.85 16.24 14.32
CA ASP A 323 7.34 15.28 13.34
C ASP A 323 8.88 15.16 13.39
N LYS A 324 9.39 14.06 12.87
CA LYS A 324 10.82 13.78 12.86
C LYS A 324 11.18 12.97 11.61
N PRO A 325 12.20 13.39 10.84
CA PRO A 325 12.65 12.64 9.67
C PRO A 325 12.89 11.17 9.98
N THR A 326 12.37 10.28 9.15
CA THR A 326 12.50 8.81 9.24
C THR A 326 11.74 8.12 10.39
N PHE A 327 11.01 8.87 11.22
CA PHE A 327 10.27 8.33 12.35
C PHE A 327 8.76 8.41 12.12
N ALA A 328 8.07 7.29 12.30
CA ALA A 328 6.61 7.27 12.43
C ALA A 328 6.12 7.86 13.77
N THR A 329 7.03 8.21 14.63
CA THR A 329 6.89 8.93 15.89
C THR A 329 6.06 8.22 16.98
N LYS A 330 4.84 8.66 17.29
CA LYS A 330 4.10 8.23 18.48
C LYS A 330 3.00 7.24 18.16
N PRO A 331 2.64 6.35 19.10
CA PRO A 331 1.45 5.53 18.95
C PRO A 331 0.19 6.39 18.98
N MET A 332 -0.80 5.97 18.17
CA MET A 332 -2.15 6.50 18.27
C MET A 332 -2.73 6.19 19.66
N ILE A 333 -3.64 7.04 20.14
CA ILE A 333 -4.30 6.82 21.43
C ILE A 333 -5.02 5.47 21.42
N GLY A 334 -4.77 4.67 22.45
CA GLY A 334 -5.28 3.29 22.58
C GLY A 334 -4.34 2.22 22.01
N ILE A 335 -3.28 2.59 21.28
CA ILE A 335 -2.28 1.66 20.77
C ILE A 335 -1.10 1.58 21.73
N GLN A 336 -0.70 0.35 22.08
CA GLN A 336 0.42 0.10 23.00
C GLN A 336 1.48 -0.76 22.32
N PRO A 337 2.36 -0.15 21.52
CA PRO A 337 3.48 -0.85 20.90
C PRO A 337 4.57 -1.10 21.94
N VAL A 338 5.24 -2.24 21.80
CA VAL A 338 6.44 -2.61 22.53
C VAL A 338 7.49 -3.14 21.57
N LEU A 339 8.74 -3.09 22.01
CA LEU A 339 9.83 -3.75 21.34
C LEU A 339 10.18 -5.03 22.10
N LEU A 340 10.30 -6.14 21.41
CA LEU A 340 10.66 -7.43 21.98
C LEU A 340 12.05 -7.85 21.49
N ASP A 341 12.78 -8.57 22.36
CA ASP A 341 13.93 -9.34 21.93
C ASP A 341 13.50 -10.65 21.26
N LYS A 342 14.44 -11.44 20.74
CA LYS A 342 14.16 -12.73 20.09
C LYS A 342 13.56 -13.78 21.04
N ASN A 343 13.65 -13.59 22.34
CA ASN A 343 13.07 -14.49 23.33
C ASN A 343 11.68 -14.04 23.79
N GLY A 344 11.18 -12.90 23.25
CA GLY A 344 9.89 -12.33 23.60
C GLY A 344 9.89 -11.42 24.83
N ASN A 345 11.06 -11.07 25.36
CA ASN A 345 11.16 -10.13 26.48
C ASN A 345 11.10 -8.69 25.99
N GLU A 346 10.43 -7.80 26.75
CA GLU A 346 10.36 -6.38 26.40
C GLU A 346 11.74 -5.70 26.52
N VAL A 347 12.16 -5.06 25.42
CA VAL A 347 13.34 -4.22 25.34
C VAL A 347 12.97 -2.83 25.88
N LYS A 348 13.50 -2.46 27.05
CA LYS A 348 13.23 -1.17 27.72
C LYS A 348 14.27 -0.11 27.39
N GLU A 349 15.43 -0.52 26.89
CA GLU A 349 16.51 0.39 26.51
C GLU A 349 16.12 1.21 25.27
N LYS A 350 16.37 2.52 25.35
CA LYS A 350 16.22 3.45 24.25
C LYS A 350 17.34 3.29 23.22
N GLU A 351 17.07 3.66 21.98
CA GLU A 351 18.02 3.60 20.86
C GLU A 351 18.48 2.16 20.54
N LYS A 352 17.79 1.15 21.09
CA LYS A 352 18.00 -0.25 20.80
C LYS A 352 16.91 -0.80 19.90
N GLU A 353 17.32 -1.52 18.88
CA GLU A 353 16.42 -2.19 17.96
C GLU A 353 15.75 -3.40 18.62
N GLY A 354 14.49 -3.62 18.27
CA GLY A 354 13.73 -4.77 18.70
C GLY A 354 12.63 -5.13 17.70
N ILE A 355 11.96 -6.22 17.96
CA ILE A 355 10.81 -6.69 17.20
C ILE A 355 9.60 -5.89 17.65
N LEU A 356 8.95 -5.20 16.72
CA LEU A 356 7.73 -4.46 17.03
C LEU A 356 6.59 -5.43 17.33
N ALA A 357 5.87 -5.19 18.42
CA ALA A 357 4.68 -5.94 18.81
C ALA A 357 3.64 -5.01 19.42
N ILE A 358 2.36 -5.36 19.36
CA ILE A 358 1.27 -4.58 19.95
C ILE A 358 0.62 -5.39 21.07
N LYS A 359 0.47 -4.79 22.27
CA LYS A 359 0.00 -5.49 23.48
C LYS A 359 -1.49 -5.85 23.46
N PHE A 360 -2.33 -4.93 23.01
CA PHE A 360 -3.78 -5.08 23.10
C PHE A 360 -4.43 -4.93 21.73
N PRO A 361 -5.58 -5.59 21.52
CA PRO A 361 -6.34 -5.40 20.30
C PRO A 361 -6.87 -3.96 20.19
N TRP A 362 -7.12 -3.52 18.96
CA TRP A 362 -7.72 -2.23 18.64
C TRP A 362 -8.93 -2.44 17.72
N PRO A 363 -9.83 -1.46 17.57
CA PRO A 363 -11.11 -1.68 16.90
C PRO A 363 -10.99 -2.20 15.46
N SER A 364 -10.01 -1.72 14.70
CA SER A 364 -9.83 -2.07 13.28
C SER A 364 -8.90 -3.25 13.01
N ILE A 365 -8.47 -4.00 14.03
CA ILE A 365 -7.69 -5.21 13.80
C ILE A 365 -8.46 -6.17 12.88
N ALA A 366 -7.81 -6.74 11.88
CA ALA A 366 -8.40 -7.75 11.03
C ALA A 366 -8.91 -8.93 11.87
N ARG A 367 -10.07 -9.43 11.56
CA ARG A 367 -10.71 -10.50 12.37
C ARG A 367 -10.15 -11.88 12.05
N THR A 368 -9.74 -12.09 10.80
CA THR A 368 -9.22 -13.37 10.34
C THR A 368 -8.60 -13.26 8.94
N ILE A 369 -7.98 -14.35 8.49
CA ILE A 369 -7.78 -14.65 7.08
C ILE A 369 -9.02 -15.43 6.61
N TYR A 370 -9.68 -14.99 5.55
CA TYR A 370 -10.88 -15.59 5.00
C TYR A 370 -10.65 -17.09 4.74
N GLY A 371 -11.55 -17.91 5.23
CA GLY A 371 -11.47 -19.37 5.10
C GLY A 371 -10.33 -20.06 5.88
N ASN A 372 -9.46 -19.32 6.61
CA ASN A 372 -8.31 -19.93 7.29
C ASN A 372 -7.89 -19.18 8.57
N HIS A 373 -8.70 -19.32 9.63
CA HIS A 373 -8.43 -18.67 10.91
C HIS A 373 -7.15 -19.19 11.60
N GLU A 374 -6.82 -20.45 11.45
CA GLU A 374 -5.58 -21.01 12.03
C GLU A 374 -4.34 -20.38 11.42
N ARG A 375 -4.35 -20.10 10.10
CA ARG A 375 -3.27 -19.36 9.45
C ARG A 375 -3.14 -17.94 10.01
N TYR A 376 -4.26 -17.29 10.34
CA TYR A 376 -4.25 -15.97 10.96
C TYR A 376 -3.56 -15.98 12.31
N LYS A 377 -3.94 -16.91 13.19
CA LYS A 377 -3.30 -17.11 14.50
C LYS A 377 -1.81 -17.39 14.35
N ASN A 378 -1.46 -18.33 13.49
CA ASN A 378 -0.07 -18.76 13.31
C ASN A 378 0.85 -17.65 12.81
N VAL A 379 0.35 -16.78 11.92
CA VAL A 379 1.15 -15.68 11.35
C VAL A 379 1.34 -14.52 12.33
N TYR A 380 0.29 -14.17 13.10
CA TYR A 380 0.28 -12.91 13.84
C TYR A 380 0.34 -13.05 15.35
N PHE A 381 0.13 -14.25 15.93
CA PHE A 381 0.01 -14.41 17.40
C PHE A 381 0.83 -15.54 17.99
N THR A 382 1.31 -16.50 17.17
CA THR A 382 2.02 -17.69 17.70
C THR A 382 3.46 -17.39 18.04
N ALA A 383 4.14 -16.54 17.25
CA ALA A 383 5.57 -16.24 17.47
C ALA A 383 5.83 -15.56 18.84
N TYR A 384 4.91 -14.69 19.27
CA TYR A 384 4.97 -13.96 20.54
C TYR A 384 3.62 -14.00 21.24
N PRO A 385 3.33 -15.03 22.05
CA PRO A 385 2.01 -15.19 22.70
C PRO A 385 1.62 -13.98 23.54
N GLY A 386 0.38 -13.52 23.37
CA GLY A 386 -0.14 -12.33 24.07
C GLY A 386 0.09 -11.00 23.33
N TYR A 387 0.78 -11.03 22.18
CA TYR A 387 1.03 -9.86 21.35
C TYR A 387 0.55 -10.07 19.92
N TYR A 388 0.14 -8.99 19.27
CA TYR A 388 0.06 -8.97 17.81
C TYR A 388 1.45 -8.70 17.24
N PHE A 389 1.90 -9.56 16.35
CA PHE A 389 3.21 -9.50 15.69
C PHE A 389 3.04 -9.05 14.23
N PRO A 390 3.37 -7.79 13.88
CA PRO A 390 3.25 -7.27 12.51
C PRO A 390 4.31 -7.81 11.54
N GLY A 391 5.39 -8.38 12.08
CA GLY A 391 6.55 -8.81 11.30
C GLY A 391 7.51 -7.66 10.96
N ASP A 392 7.44 -6.56 11.67
CA ASP A 392 8.32 -5.38 11.51
C ASP A 392 9.26 -5.24 12.71
N GLY A 393 10.48 -4.76 12.44
CA GLY A 393 11.42 -4.29 13.44
C GLY A 393 11.28 -2.79 13.66
N ALA A 394 11.62 -2.33 14.85
CA ALA A 394 11.63 -0.91 15.17
C ALA A 394 12.65 -0.59 16.27
N LEU A 395 12.96 0.70 16.41
CA LEU A 395 13.68 1.25 17.56
C LEU A 395 12.91 2.44 18.11
N THR A 396 13.19 2.80 19.37
CA THR A 396 12.71 4.06 19.94
C THR A 396 13.89 4.98 20.25
N ASP A 397 13.76 6.27 19.96
CA ASP A 397 14.72 7.28 20.41
C ASP A 397 14.57 7.59 21.90
N LYS A 398 15.40 8.52 22.41
CA LYS A 398 15.36 8.96 23.84
C LYS A 398 14.01 9.56 24.23
N GLU A 399 13.31 10.16 23.27
CA GLU A 399 11.99 10.78 23.47
C GLU A 399 10.84 9.77 23.35
N GLY A 400 11.15 8.51 22.99
CA GLY A 400 10.17 7.44 22.76
C GLY A 400 9.42 7.56 21.44
N ASN A 401 10.03 8.17 20.42
CA ASN A 401 9.52 8.12 19.07
C ASN A 401 9.93 6.81 18.39
N PHE A 402 9.01 6.18 17.67
CA PHE A 402 9.25 4.93 16.95
C PHE A 402 9.78 5.20 15.56
N ARG A 403 10.85 4.51 15.20
CA ARG A 403 11.34 4.38 13.82
C ARG A 403 11.21 2.93 13.40
N ILE A 404 10.60 2.68 12.25
CA ILE A 404 10.52 1.35 11.65
C ILE A 404 11.83 1.06 10.94
N THR A 405 12.46 -0.08 11.27
CA THR A 405 13.77 -0.47 10.72
C THR A 405 13.66 -1.47 9.58
N GLY A 406 12.45 -1.94 9.28
CA GLY A 406 12.15 -2.85 8.18
C GLY A 406 11.43 -4.11 8.65
N ARG A 407 11.34 -5.10 7.77
CA ARG A 407 10.73 -6.40 8.10
C ARG A 407 11.70 -7.25 8.92
N VAL A 408 11.16 -7.96 9.92
CA VAL A 408 11.96 -8.90 10.73
C VAL A 408 12.53 -10.05 9.88
N ASP A 409 11.78 -10.49 8.88
CA ASP A 409 12.22 -11.47 7.89
C ASP A 409 13.22 -10.88 6.86
N ASP A 410 13.41 -9.57 6.84
CA ASP A 410 14.47 -8.87 6.09
C ASP A 410 15.69 -8.53 6.98
N VAL A 411 15.64 -8.82 8.28
CA VAL A 411 16.82 -8.72 9.16
C VAL A 411 17.77 -9.87 8.82
N VAL A 412 19.02 -9.55 8.55
CA VAL A 412 20.07 -10.52 8.20
C VAL A 412 21.00 -10.68 9.39
N ILE A 413 21.21 -11.93 9.81
CA ILE A 413 22.18 -12.23 10.87
C ILE A 413 23.55 -12.46 10.21
N VAL A 414 24.41 -11.47 10.29
CA VAL A 414 25.79 -11.54 9.77
C VAL A 414 26.75 -11.69 10.95
N SER A 415 27.50 -12.78 10.98
CA SER A 415 28.49 -13.06 12.05
C SER A 415 27.91 -12.86 13.47
N GLY A 416 26.66 -13.26 13.69
CA GLY A 416 25.97 -13.17 14.98
C GLY A 416 25.32 -11.81 15.29
N HIS A 417 25.42 -10.83 14.41
CA HIS A 417 24.79 -9.52 14.56
C HIS A 417 23.55 -9.39 13.67
N ASN A 418 22.46 -8.89 14.24
CA ASN A 418 21.23 -8.60 13.50
C ASN A 418 21.41 -7.26 12.74
N LEU A 419 21.28 -7.31 11.43
CA LEU A 419 21.37 -6.13 10.56
C LEU A 419 20.03 -5.94 9.85
N GLY A 420 19.35 -4.84 10.11
CA GLY A 420 18.21 -4.41 9.31
C GLY A 420 18.66 -3.97 7.90
N THR A 421 17.94 -4.38 6.88
CA THR A 421 18.32 -4.04 5.49
C THR A 421 18.03 -2.57 5.16
N ALA A 422 16.97 -1.99 5.72
CA ALA A 422 16.56 -0.62 5.43
C ALA A 422 17.62 0.43 5.80
N PRO A 423 18.28 0.41 6.99
CA PRO A 423 19.38 1.34 7.29
C PRO A 423 20.56 1.22 6.32
N ILE A 424 20.83 0.01 5.80
CA ILE A 424 21.91 -0.22 4.83
C ILE A 424 21.52 0.37 3.46
N GLU A 425 20.27 0.16 3.05
CA GLU A 425 19.71 0.76 1.83
C GLU A 425 19.72 2.29 1.90
N ASP A 426 19.35 2.87 3.05
CA ASP A 426 19.43 4.31 3.28
C ASP A 426 20.86 4.84 3.09
N ALA A 427 21.86 4.15 3.67
CA ALA A 427 23.26 4.52 3.52
C ALA A 427 23.75 4.40 2.06
N ILE A 428 23.32 3.37 1.32
CA ILE A 428 23.64 3.20 -0.11
C ILE A 428 23.03 4.34 -0.93
N ASN A 429 21.78 4.70 -0.63
CA ASN A 429 21.04 5.72 -1.37
C ASN A 429 21.56 7.15 -1.15
N LEU A 430 22.45 7.38 -0.18
CA LEU A 430 23.16 8.67 -0.02
C LEU A 430 24.20 8.92 -1.13
N HIS A 431 24.59 7.90 -1.88
CA HIS A 431 25.55 8.07 -2.98
C HIS A 431 24.86 8.70 -4.19
N GLU A 432 25.42 9.78 -4.72
CA GLU A 432 24.80 10.62 -5.78
C GLU A 432 24.42 9.86 -7.06
N ASN A 433 25.17 8.82 -7.41
CA ASN A 433 24.92 8.01 -8.59
C ASN A 433 23.94 6.84 -8.32
N VAL A 434 23.46 6.65 -7.10
CA VAL A 434 22.51 5.61 -6.76
C VAL A 434 21.07 6.14 -6.88
N VAL A 435 20.30 5.48 -7.71
CA VAL A 435 18.87 5.78 -7.91
C VAL A 435 18.01 5.14 -6.83
N GLU A 436 18.28 3.87 -6.55
CA GLU A 436 17.55 3.06 -5.58
C GLU A 436 18.36 1.80 -5.28
N SER A 437 18.18 1.26 -4.09
CA SER A 437 18.82 0.00 -3.70
C SER A 437 17.87 -0.92 -2.95
N ALA A 438 18.22 -2.21 -2.95
CA ALA A 438 17.61 -3.23 -2.10
C ALA A 438 18.70 -4.16 -1.59
N VAL A 439 18.71 -4.42 -0.29
CA VAL A 439 19.65 -5.32 0.36
C VAL A 439 18.94 -6.56 0.84
N VAL A 440 19.56 -7.72 0.62
CA VAL A 440 19.07 -9.01 1.12
C VAL A 440 20.21 -9.85 1.66
N GLY A 441 19.88 -10.74 2.60
CA GLY A 441 20.79 -11.78 3.05
C GLY A 441 20.77 -12.99 2.12
N TYR A 442 21.91 -13.65 2.03
CA TYR A 442 22.03 -14.96 1.38
C TYR A 442 22.96 -15.88 2.20
N PRO A 443 22.80 -17.21 2.13
CA PRO A 443 23.63 -18.15 2.86
C PRO A 443 25.11 -18.00 2.51
N HIS A 444 25.99 -17.99 3.52
CA HIS A 444 27.43 -17.88 3.36
C HIS A 444 28.14 -18.86 4.30
N GLU A 445 29.08 -19.63 3.78
CA GLU A 445 29.73 -20.75 4.50
C GLU A 445 30.41 -20.33 5.81
N ILE A 446 31.05 -19.16 5.84
CA ILE A 446 31.81 -18.69 7.01
C ILE A 446 30.97 -17.79 7.93
N LYS A 447 30.15 -16.88 7.35
CA LYS A 447 29.42 -15.85 8.10
C LYS A 447 28.01 -16.29 8.53
N GLY A 448 27.57 -17.49 8.13
CA GLY A 448 26.19 -17.95 8.21
C GLY A 448 25.32 -17.28 7.14
N ASN A 449 25.27 -15.95 7.13
CA ASN A 449 24.72 -15.15 6.03
C ASN A 449 25.67 -14.03 5.66
N ALA A 450 25.59 -13.62 4.40
CA ALA A 450 26.26 -12.45 3.83
C ALA A 450 25.22 -11.51 3.23
N LEU A 451 25.61 -10.27 2.94
CA LEU A 451 24.74 -9.26 2.38
C LEU A 451 25.01 -9.10 0.88
N ARG A 452 23.95 -9.05 0.09
CA ARG A 452 23.98 -8.67 -1.33
C ARG A 452 23.11 -7.44 -1.54
N ALA A 453 23.71 -6.39 -2.08
CA ALA A 453 23.00 -5.18 -2.47
C ALA A 453 22.72 -5.21 -3.98
N PHE A 454 21.46 -4.97 -4.36
CA PHE A 454 21.03 -4.73 -5.72
C PHE A 454 20.83 -3.23 -5.88
N VAL A 455 21.56 -2.59 -6.79
CA VAL A 455 21.55 -1.14 -6.95
C VAL A 455 21.15 -0.74 -8.37
N ILE A 456 20.32 0.28 -8.49
CA ILE A 456 20.01 0.95 -9.75
C ILE A 456 20.88 2.21 -9.77
N LEU A 457 21.68 2.39 -10.79
CA LEU A 457 22.55 3.55 -10.97
C LEU A 457 21.96 4.54 -11.99
N LEU A 458 22.34 5.80 -11.88
CA LEU A 458 22.06 6.83 -12.89
C LEU A 458 22.77 6.51 -14.21
N ASN A 459 24.02 6.03 -14.12
CA ASN A 459 24.80 5.53 -15.24
C ASN A 459 25.13 4.07 -14.96
N ASP A 460 24.84 3.16 -15.88
CA ASP A 460 24.89 1.70 -15.69
C ASP A 460 26.30 1.09 -15.37
N ASN A 461 27.28 1.90 -15.04
CA ASN A 461 28.64 1.46 -14.74
C ASN A 461 28.98 1.60 -13.26
N LEU A 462 29.16 0.47 -12.59
CA LEU A 462 29.80 0.40 -11.28
C LEU A 462 31.29 0.17 -11.49
N ASP A 463 32.12 1.17 -11.21
CA ASP A 463 33.55 1.01 -11.14
C ASP A 463 34.03 0.65 -9.71
N ILE A 464 35.30 0.31 -9.58
CA ILE A 464 35.90 -0.11 -8.30
C ILE A 464 35.88 1.03 -7.27
N ASP A 465 35.98 2.25 -7.71
CA ASP A 465 36.03 3.42 -6.81
C ASP A 465 34.63 3.73 -6.28
N MET A 466 33.61 3.68 -7.10
CA MET A 466 32.20 3.83 -6.68
C MET A 466 31.79 2.71 -5.70
N GLU A 467 32.21 1.46 -5.96
CA GLU A 467 31.94 0.36 -5.02
C GLU A 467 32.56 0.62 -3.64
N LYS A 468 33.82 1.14 -3.63
CA LYS A 468 34.50 1.54 -2.39
C LYS A 468 33.79 2.69 -1.69
N GLU A 469 33.36 3.70 -2.44
CA GLU A 469 32.63 4.86 -1.91
C GLU A 469 31.32 4.42 -1.24
N ILE A 470 30.52 3.60 -1.90
CA ILE A 470 29.30 3.01 -1.31
C ILE A 470 29.62 2.23 -0.04
N LYS A 471 30.61 1.35 -0.07
CA LYS A 471 31.05 0.57 1.11
C LYS A 471 31.57 1.46 2.24
N ASN A 472 32.23 2.58 1.92
CA ASN A 472 32.69 3.55 2.91
C ASN A 472 31.54 4.34 3.54
N LEU A 473 30.55 4.75 2.74
CA LEU A 473 29.32 5.38 3.27
C LEU A 473 28.62 4.48 4.27
N ILE A 474 28.43 3.20 3.93
CA ILE A 474 27.82 2.22 4.84
C ILE A 474 28.67 2.08 6.11
N SER A 475 29.98 1.95 5.97
CA SER A 475 30.90 1.80 7.10
C SER A 475 30.87 2.99 8.04
N LYS A 476 30.77 4.21 7.50
CA LYS A 476 30.71 5.46 8.26
C LYS A 476 29.36 5.62 8.97
N THR A 477 28.27 5.22 8.29
CA THR A 477 26.90 5.45 8.79
C THR A 477 26.46 4.39 9.80
N ILE A 478 26.84 3.11 9.56
CA ILE A 478 26.36 1.98 10.34
C ILE A 478 27.52 1.22 11.01
N GLY A 479 28.58 1.00 10.25
CA GLY A 479 29.73 0.23 10.69
C GLY A 479 30.21 -0.79 9.65
N PRO A 480 31.47 -1.29 9.77
CA PRO A 480 32.08 -2.18 8.78
C PRO A 480 31.34 -3.49 8.56
N ILE A 481 30.62 -3.97 9.58
CA ILE A 481 29.88 -5.24 9.55
C ILE A 481 28.68 -5.21 8.59
N ALA A 482 28.17 -4.02 8.29
CA ALA A 482 27.01 -3.83 7.42
C ALA A 482 27.40 -3.72 5.92
N LYS A 483 28.68 -3.81 5.59
CA LYS A 483 29.13 -3.77 4.19
C LYS A 483 28.62 -4.98 3.42
N PRO A 484 27.92 -4.77 2.28
CA PRO A 484 27.56 -5.88 1.41
C PRO A 484 28.80 -6.57 0.84
N ASP A 485 28.78 -7.89 0.81
CA ASP A 485 29.83 -8.69 0.17
C ASP A 485 29.78 -8.50 -1.35
N ILE A 486 28.57 -8.40 -1.89
CA ILE A 486 28.31 -8.22 -3.32
C ILE A 486 27.45 -6.97 -3.52
N ILE A 487 27.87 -6.08 -4.42
CA ILE A 487 27.04 -5.01 -4.97
C ILE A 487 26.78 -5.35 -6.44
N GLN A 488 25.51 -5.55 -6.79
CA GLN A 488 25.11 -5.89 -8.14
C GLN A 488 24.30 -4.76 -8.76
N VAL A 489 24.76 -4.23 -9.89
CA VAL A 489 24.00 -3.25 -10.68
C VAL A 489 22.90 -3.96 -11.47
N VAL A 490 21.69 -3.46 -11.30
CA VAL A 490 20.50 -4.01 -11.94
C VAL A 490 19.72 -2.91 -12.68
N PRO A 491 19.05 -3.24 -13.79
CA PRO A 491 18.29 -2.25 -14.55
C PRO A 491 16.98 -1.85 -13.86
N GLY A 492 16.62 -2.52 -12.77
CA GLY A 492 15.42 -2.26 -11.97
C GLY A 492 15.28 -3.26 -10.84
N LEU A 493 14.42 -2.97 -9.87
CA LEU A 493 14.09 -3.88 -8.77
C LEU A 493 12.72 -4.52 -9.01
N PRO A 494 12.51 -5.79 -8.61
CA PRO A 494 11.20 -6.44 -8.69
C PRO A 494 10.26 -5.78 -7.69
N LYS A 495 9.30 -5.02 -8.18
CA LYS A 495 8.35 -4.27 -7.37
C LYS A 495 6.93 -4.76 -7.58
N THR A 496 6.15 -4.73 -6.52
CA THR A 496 4.69 -4.81 -6.66
C THR A 496 4.19 -3.55 -7.36
N ARG A 497 2.97 -3.60 -7.85
CA ARG A 497 2.33 -2.45 -8.50
C ARG A 497 2.06 -1.27 -7.54
N SER A 498 2.13 -1.52 -6.22
CA SER A 498 2.14 -0.46 -5.20
C SER A 498 3.52 0.16 -4.95
N GLY A 499 4.55 -0.28 -5.68
CA GLY A 499 5.92 0.22 -5.54
C GLY A 499 6.77 -0.54 -4.51
N LYS A 500 6.19 -1.48 -3.75
CA LYS A 500 6.92 -2.25 -2.74
C LYS A 500 7.89 -3.24 -3.39
N ILE A 501 9.15 -3.22 -2.97
CA ILE A 501 10.19 -4.14 -3.43
C ILE A 501 9.89 -5.56 -2.94
N MET A 502 9.93 -6.52 -3.84
CA MET A 502 9.71 -7.94 -3.56
C MET A 502 11.03 -8.62 -3.17
N ARG A 503 11.54 -8.29 -1.96
CA ARG A 503 12.83 -8.83 -1.46
C ARG A 503 12.89 -10.35 -1.43
N ARG A 504 11.75 -11.03 -1.30
CA ARG A 504 11.67 -12.49 -1.41
C ARG A 504 12.28 -13.00 -2.71
N ILE A 505 12.04 -12.33 -3.83
CA ILE A 505 12.58 -12.69 -5.14
C ILE A 505 14.08 -12.44 -5.17
N LEU A 506 14.52 -11.29 -4.67
CA LEU A 506 15.94 -10.93 -4.61
C LEU A 506 16.74 -11.90 -3.71
N ARG A 507 16.15 -12.34 -2.58
CA ARG A 507 16.77 -13.38 -1.71
C ARG A 507 16.98 -14.70 -2.43
N LYS A 508 15.99 -15.15 -3.21
CA LYS A 508 16.11 -16.36 -4.00
C LYS A 508 17.20 -16.23 -5.05
N ILE A 509 17.25 -15.12 -5.76
CA ILE A 509 18.32 -14.84 -6.72
C ILE A 509 19.69 -14.80 -6.03
N ALA A 510 19.80 -14.10 -4.91
CA ALA A 510 21.04 -14.02 -4.13
C ALA A 510 21.51 -15.40 -3.63
N GLY A 511 20.57 -16.30 -3.30
CA GLY A 511 20.81 -17.68 -2.94
C GLY A 511 21.09 -18.62 -4.10
N GLY A 512 21.16 -18.11 -5.35
CA GLY A 512 21.49 -18.90 -6.53
C GLY A 512 20.32 -19.58 -7.24
N GLU A 513 19.06 -19.31 -6.81
CA GLU A 513 17.88 -19.83 -7.51
C GLU A 513 17.72 -19.10 -8.86
N LYS A 514 17.54 -19.88 -9.94
CA LYS A 514 17.34 -19.36 -11.31
C LYS A 514 15.89 -19.44 -11.77
N ASP A 515 15.10 -20.25 -11.09
CA ASP A 515 13.71 -20.56 -11.38
C ASP A 515 12.89 -20.51 -10.08
N ASN A 516 11.61 -20.79 -10.14
CA ASN A 516 10.72 -20.95 -8.98
C ASN A 516 10.69 -19.77 -8.00
N PHE A 517 10.49 -18.57 -8.52
CA PHE A 517 10.37 -17.35 -7.69
C PHE A 517 9.00 -17.23 -6.98
N GLY A 518 8.12 -18.24 -7.10
CA GLY A 518 6.75 -18.24 -6.59
C GLY A 518 5.85 -17.28 -7.37
N ASP A 519 4.78 -16.79 -6.75
CA ASP A 519 3.85 -15.88 -7.42
C ASP A 519 4.52 -14.53 -7.77
N ILE A 520 4.75 -14.32 -9.07
CA ILE A 520 5.26 -13.07 -9.66
C ILE A 520 4.17 -12.28 -10.37
N SER A 521 2.91 -12.75 -10.36
CA SER A 521 1.78 -12.15 -11.08
C SER A 521 1.42 -10.74 -10.60
N THR A 522 1.85 -10.41 -9.38
CA THR A 522 1.63 -9.09 -8.75
C THR A 522 2.74 -8.08 -9.06
N LEU A 523 3.80 -8.48 -9.77
CA LEU A 523 4.88 -7.58 -10.14
C LEU A 523 4.43 -6.54 -11.16
N LEU A 524 4.98 -5.34 -11.01
CA LEU A 524 4.84 -4.25 -11.99
C LEU A 524 5.58 -4.57 -13.29
N ASN A 525 6.74 -5.21 -13.14
CA ASN A 525 7.72 -5.49 -14.19
C ASN A 525 8.27 -6.92 -14.05
N PRO A 526 7.46 -7.96 -14.33
CA PRO A 526 7.89 -9.34 -14.14
C PRO A 526 9.15 -9.71 -14.94
N GLU A 527 9.36 -9.08 -16.09
CA GLU A 527 10.54 -9.26 -16.96
C GLU A 527 11.85 -8.83 -16.31
N ILE A 528 11.80 -8.03 -15.24
CA ILE A 528 13.00 -7.58 -14.53
C ILE A 528 13.69 -8.75 -13.79
N VAL A 529 12.92 -9.74 -13.38
CA VAL A 529 13.44 -10.92 -12.65
C VAL A 529 14.44 -11.67 -13.52
N GLU A 530 14.08 -11.95 -14.78
CA GLU A 530 14.97 -12.61 -15.73
C GLU A 530 16.24 -11.78 -16.02
N LYS A 531 16.09 -10.45 -16.12
CA LYS A 531 17.24 -9.56 -16.34
C LYS A 531 18.21 -9.55 -15.17
N ILE A 532 17.70 -9.62 -13.94
CA ILE A 532 18.53 -9.70 -12.72
C ILE A 532 19.25 -11.04 -12.67
N VAL A 533 18.53 -12.15 -12.92
CA VAL A 533 19.10 -13.52 -12.93
C VAL A 533 20.22 -13.65 -13.97
N LYS A 534 20.06 -13.08 -15.17
CA LYS A 534 21.10 -13.13 -16.23
C LYS A 534 22.39 -12.38 -15.86
N LYS A 535 22.31 -11.43 -14.93
CA LYS A 535 23.46 -10.65 -14.43
C LYS A 535 23.99 -11.16 -13.07
N SER A 536 23.42 -12.26 -12.53
CA SER A 536 23.75 -12.82 -11.20
C SER A 536 24.92 -13.82 -11.23
#